data_7afcd168140f9a96b464f68147f578ab
#
_entry.id   7afcd168140f9a96b464f68147f578ab
#
_cell.length_a   1.000
_cell.length_b   1.000
_cell.length_c   1.000
_cell.angle_alpha   90.00
_cell.angle_beta   90.00
_cell.angle_gamma   90.00
#
_symmetry.space_group_name_H-M   'P 1'
#
loop_
_entity.id
_entity.type
_entity.pdbx_description
1 polymer ?
#
loop_
_entity_poly.entity_id
_entity_poly.type
_entity_poly.pdbx_seq_one_letter_code
_entity_poly.pdbx_strand_id
1 'polypeptide(L)'
;MLVAFIVDRDTNHAKAVSLMEGIVSGRHGPAITSEYVFDETVTVVLVRSKSLDSAIKTGNLIIESIQVLSVTSNTFEASWNRFRNQKDTKFSFTDCTILEMVETNHIDKLATFDKEFESGESFKVVV
;
A
#
# COMPACT_ATOMS: atom_id res chain seq x y z
N MET A 1 11.55 -8.58 1.27
CA MET A 1 11.11 -7.25 0.80
C MET A 1 9.70 -6.99 1.31
N LEU A 2 9.45 -5.80 1.79
CA LEU A 2 8.17 -5.38 2.31
C LEU A 2 7.44 -4.51 1.28
N VAL A 3 6.17 -4.82 1.03
CA VAL A 3 5.30 -3.87 0.33
C VAL A 3 4.53 -3.09 1.39
N ALA A 4 4.70 -1.77 1.38
CA ALA A 4 4.02 -0.89 2.32
C ALA A 4 2.82 -0.23 1.64
N PHE A 5 1.62 -0.63 2.05
CA PHE A 5 0.37 -0.08 1.55
C PHE A 5 -0.44 0.48 2.72
N ILE A 6 0.11 1.51 3.33
CA ILE A 6 -0.55 2.12 4.47
C ILE A 6 -1.38 3.30 3.95
N VAL A 7 -2.67 3.09 3.87
CA VAL A 7 -3.62 4.17 3.70
C VAL A 7 -4.36 4.30 5.02
N ASP A 8 -4.09 5.38 5.73
CA ASP A 8 -4.78 5.66 6.98
C ASP A 8 -6.16 6.23 6.66
N ARG A 9 -7.14 5.35 6.61
CA ARG A 9 -8.55 5.73 6.40
C ARG A 9 -9.28 5.93 7.72
N ASP A 10 -8.66 5.53 8.85
CA ASP A 10 -9.34 5.42 10.12
C ASP A 10 -8.53 5.98 11.29
N THR A 11 -9.01 5.67 12.47
CA THR A 11 -8.52 6.15 13.75
C THR A 11 -7.21 5.49 14.22
N ASN A 12 -6.59 4.64 13.41
CA ASN A 12 -5.35 3.95 13.76
C ASN A 12 -4.09 4.76 13.42
N HIS A 13 -4.19 6.10 13.51
CA HIS A 13 -3.10 7.00 13.15
C HIS A 13 -1.79 6.69 13.90
N ALA A 14 -1.87 6.45 15.21
CA ALA A 14 -0.68 6.14 16.01
C ALA A 14 0.00 4.85 15.56
N LYS A 15 -0.78 3.83 15.22
CA LYS A 15 -0.24 2.57 14.69
C LYS A 15 0.38 2.76 13.31
N ALA A 16 -0.25 3.56 12.46
CA ALA A 16 0.27 3.87 11.14
C ALA A 16 1.60 4.61 11.23
N VAL A 17 1.72 5.59 12.11
CA VAL A 17 2.97 6.31 12.34
C VAL A 17 4.06 5.37 12.83
N SER A 18 3.77 4.52 13.81
CA SER A 18 4.73 3.54 14.33
C SER A 18 5.20 2.57 13.24
N LEU A 19 4.27 2.09 12.42
CA LEU A 19 4.59 1.18 11.31
C LEU A 19 5.46 1.88 10.27
N MET A 20 5.14 3.14 9.91
CA MET A 20 5.94 3.93 8.99
C MET A 20 7.36 4.18 9.52
N GLU A 21 7.49 4.48 10.81
CA GLU A 21 8.80 4.62 11.44
C GLU A 21 9.64 3.35 11.30
N GLY A 22 9.01 2.19 11.53
CA GLY A 22 9.67 0.90 11.35
C GLY A 22 10.11 0.66 9.91
N ILE A 23 9.27 1.03 8.94
CA ILE A 23 9.59 0.91 7.50
C ILE A 23 10.74 1.83 7.12
N VAL A 24 10.67 3.09 7.51
CA VAL A 24 11.70 4.10 7.20
C VAL A 24 13.04 3.74 7.84
N SER A 25 13.04 3.19 9.05
CA SER A 25 14.26 2.76 9.73
C SER A 25 14.89 1.50 9.15
N GLY A 26 14.23 0.83 8.22
CA GLY A 26 14.72 -0.40 7.61
C GLY A 26 14.47 -1.67 8.42
N ARG A 27 13.67 -1.58 9.49
CA ARG A 27 13.35 -2.73 10.35
C ARG A 27 12.78 -3.93 9.59
N HIS A 28 11.99 -3.65 8.56
CA HIS A 28 11.32 -4.68 7.76
C HIS A 28 12.06 -4.99 6.45
N GLY A 29 13.25 -4.42 6.25
CA GLY A 29 14.00 -4.51 5.00
C GLY A 29 13.56 -3.48 3.96
N PRO A 30 14.05 -3.58 2.72
CA PRO A 30 13.65 -2.66 1.65
C PRO A 30 12.14 -2.69 1.42
N ALA A 31 11.55 -1.51 1.23
CA ALA A 31 10.11 -1.37 1.04
C ALA A 31 9.80 -0.84 -0.35
N ILE A 32 8.71 -1.33 -0.93
CA ILE A 32 8.15 -0.80 -2.17
C ILE A 32 6.68 -0.44 -1.97
N THR A 33 6.18 0.44 -2.80
CA THR A 33 4.75 0.76 -2.91
C THR A 33 4.44 0.99 -4.38
N SER A 34 3.19 1.30 -4.71
CA SER A 34 2.81 1.61 -6.08
C SER A 34 2.42 3.07 -6.25
N GLU A 35 2.44 3.55 -7.49
CA GLU A 35 1.96 4.88 -7.82
C GLU A 35 0.47 5.05 -7.48
N TYR A 36 -0.34 3.99 -7.56
CA TYR A 36 -1.77 4.05 -7.18
C TYR A 36 -1.94 4.24 -5.67
N VAL A 37 -1.15 3.54 -4.88
CA VAL A 37 -1.17 3.71 -3.42
C VAL A 37 -0.63 5.07 -3.03
N PHE A 38 0.42 5.54 -3.69
CA PHE A 38 0.95 6.88 -3.49
C PHE A 38 -0.14 7.94 -3.74
N ASP A 39 -0.82 7.84 -4.89
CA ASP A 39 -1.91 8.74 -5.25
C ASP A 39 -3.01 8.76 -4.18
N GLU A 40 -3.48 7.60 -3.80
CA GLU A 40 -4.52 7.47 -2.77
C GLU A 40 -4.07 8.04 -1.43
N THR A 41 -2.84 7.77 -1.03
CA THR A 41 -2.29 8.21 0.26
C THR A 41 -2.21 9.74 0.36
N VAL A 42 -1.59 10.40 -0.62
CA VAL A 42 -1.45 11.86 -0.58
C VAL A 42 -2.80 12.55 -0.73
N THR A 43 -3.71 11.97 -1.50
CA THR A 43 -5.07 12.50 -1.66
C THR A 43 -5.87 12.41 -0.36
N VAL A 44 -5.81 11.27 0.33
CA VAL A 44 -6.47 11.08 1.62
C VAL A 44 -5.92 12.06 2.66
N VAL A 45 -4.59 12.24 2.72
CA VAL A 45 -3.99 13.20 3.64
C VAL A 45 -4.47 14.62 3.33
N LEU A 46 -4.50 15.00 2.06
CA LEU A 46 -4.98 16.33 1.65
C LEU A 46 -6.44 16.54 2.08
N VAL A 47 -7.30 15.58 1.79
CA VAL A 47 -8.75 15.70 2.07
C VAL A 47 -9.02 15.73 3.57
N ARG A 48 -8.36 14.88 4.34
CA ARG A 48 -8.60 14.79 5.79
C ARG A 48 -7.97 15.93 6.57
N SER A 49 -6.72 16.28 6.25
CA SER A 49 -6.01 17.35 6.97
C SER A 49 -6.41 18.74 6.48
N LYS A 50 -6.96 18.85 5.28
CA LYS A 50 -7.22 20.11 4.58
C LYS A 50 -5.94 20.95 4.44
N SER A 51 -4.79 20.29 4.44
CA SER A 51 -3.48 20.93 4.39
C SER A 51 -2.66 20.37 3.24
N LEU A 52 -2.42 21.21 2.24
CA LEU A 52 -1.53 20.86 1.13
C LEU A 52 -0.11 20.58 1.63
N ASP A 53 0.35 21.37 2.61
CA ASP A 53 1.67 21.19 3.21
C ASP A 53 1.83 19.78 3.81
N SER A 54 0.83 19.30 4.55
CA SER A 54 0.85 17.96 5.12
C SER A 54 0.89 16.88 4.04
N ALA A 55 0.13 17.05 2.97
CA ALA A 55 0.13 16.11 1.85
C ALA A 55 1.48 16.07 1.14
N ILE A 56 2.08 17.24 0.91
CA ILE A 56 3.41 17.35 0.28
C ILE A 56 4.48 16.69 1.17
N LYS A 57 4.46 16.95 2.45
CA LYS A 57 5.41 16.32 3.39
C LYS A 57 5.29 14.80 3.40
N THR A 58 4.05 14.30 3.42
CA THR A 58 3.80 12.85 3.35
C THR A 58 4.32 12.26 2.04
N GLY A 59 4.01 12.89 0.92
CA GLY A 59 4.48 12.43 -0.38
C GLY A 59 6.00 12.41 -0.49
N ASN A 60 6.66 13.48 -0.02
CA ASN A 60 8.13 13.54 -0.02
C ASN A 60 8.73 12.44 0.85
N LEU A 61 8.17 12.19 2.03
CA LEU A 61 8.65 11.13 2.91
C LEU A 61 8.57 9.77 2.22
N ILE A 62 7.47 9.49 1.54
CA ILE A 62 7.28 8.23 0.81
C ILE A 62 8.33 8.12 -0.31
N ILE A 63 8.47 9.14 -1.14
CA ILE A 63 9.39 9.13 -2.27
C ILE A 63 10.84 8.93 -1.82
N GLU A 64 11.22 9.57 -0.71
CA GLU A 64 12.58 9.48 -0.19
C GLU A 64 12.89 8.15 0.50
N SER A 65 11.88 7.49 1.06
CA SER A 65 12.07 6.33 1.94
C SER A 65 11.66 5.00 1.30
N ILE A 66 10.76 5.02 0.33
CA ILE A 66 10.14 3.83 -0.24
C ILE A 66 10.22 3.91 -1.76
N GLN A 67 10.55 2.80 -2.40
CA GLN A 67 10.55 2.74 -3.86
C GLN A 67 9.11 2.72 -4.38
N VAL A 68 8.74 3.69 -5.20
CA VAL A 68 7.42 3.77 -5.83
C VAL A 68 7.48 3.13 -7.20
N LEU A 69 6.74 2.05 -7.39
CA LEU A 69 6.70 1.31 -8.66
C LEU A 69 5.51 1.74 -9.49
N SER A 70 5.72 1.79 -10.80
CA SER A 70 4.64 2.05 -11.75
C SER A 70 3.75 0.81 -11.91
N VAL A 71 2.47 1.04 -12.10
CA VAL A 71 1.53 -0.01 -12.47
C VAL A 71 1.61 -0.17 -13.99
N THR A 72 2.24 -1.25 -14.44
CA THR A 72 2.42 -1.53 -15.87
C THR A 72 1.09 -1.94 -16.52
N SER A 73 1.03 -1.91 -17.87
CA SER A 73 -0.14 -2.39 -18.59
C SER A 73 -0.48 -3.84 -18.26
N ASN A 74 0.52 -4.70 -18.13
CA ASN A 74 0.31 -6.10 -17.75
C ASN A 74 -0.28 -6.23 -16.35
N THR A 75 0.23 -5.46 -15.40
CA THR A 75 -0.31 -5.45 -14.04
C THR A 75 -1.73 -4.92 -14.02
N PHE A 76 -2.01 -3.88 -14.80
CA PHE A 76 -3.35 -3.33 -14.92
C PHE A 76 -4.36 -4.38 -15.42
N GLU A 77 -4.02 -5.07 -16.51
CA GLU A 77 -4.89 -6.11 -17.08
C GLU A 77 -5.11 -7.27 -16.12
N ALA A 78 -4.06 -7.75 -15.48
CA ALA A 78 -4.16 -8.84 -14.50
C ALA A 78 -5.01 -8.41 -13.29
N SER A 79 -4.86 -7.16 -12.87
CA SER A 79 -5.64 -6.59 -11.75
C SER A 79 -7.12 -6.48 -12.10
N TRP A 80 -7.42 -6.09 -13.32
CA TRP A 80 -8.80 -6.02 -13.79
C TRP A 80 -9.45 -7.40 -13.81
N ASN A 81 -8.72 -8.40 -14.28
CA ASN A 81 -9.21 -9.78 -14.27
C ASN A 81 -9.44 -10.27 -12.84
N ARG A 82 -8.54 -9.95 -11.91
CA ARG A 82 -8.69 -10.29 -10.50
C ARG A 82 -9.91 -9.60 -9.89
N PHE A 83 -10.07 -8.33 -10.18
CA PHE A 83 -11.17 -7.52 -9.65
C PHE A 83 -12.54 -8.06 -10.11
N ARG A 84 -12.71 -8.28 -11.40
CA ARG A 84 -14.01 -8.71 -11.94
C ARG A 84 -14.37 -10.16 -11.62
N ASN A 85 -13.42 -11.00 -11.25
CA ASN A 85 -13.62 -12.40 -10.93
C ASN A 85 -13.74 -12.67 -9.42
N GLN A 86 -13.81 -11.64 -8.60
CA GLN A 86 -14.02 -11.81 -7.18
C GLN A 86 -15.39 -12.46 -6.91
N LYS A 87 -15.43 -13.35 -5.90
CA LYS A 87 -16.68 -14.02 -5.49
C LYS A 87 -17.07 -13.63 -4.07
N ASP A 88 -16.18 -13.87 -3.12
CA ASP A 88 -16.46 -13.65 -1.71
C ASP A 88 -15.62 -12.51 -1.11
N THR A 89 -14.80 -11.85 -1.90
CA THR A 89 -13.97 -10.73 -1.48
C THR A 89 -14.50 -9.42 -2.04
N LYS A 90 -14.11 -8.31 -1.41
CA LYS A 90 -14.50 -6.95 -1.81
C LYS A 90 -13.28 -6.06 -1.96
N PHE A 91 -12.21 -6.61 -2.50
CA PHE A 91 -11.02 -5.82 -2.78
C PHE A 91 -11.32 -4.72 -3.79
N SER A 92 -10.83 -3.51 -3.53
CA SER A 92 -10.87 -2.44 -4.51
C SER A 92 -9.95 -2.77 -5.69
N PHE A 93 -10.04 -1.99 -6.77
CA PHE A 93 -9.13 -2.16 -7.88
C PHE A 93 -7.67 -1.94 -7.44
N THR A 94 -7.43 -0.90 -6.63
CA THR A 94 -6.10 -0.67 -6.08
C THR A 94 -5.62 -1.86 -5.26
N ASP A 95 -6.47 -2.45 -4.42
CA ASP A 95 -6.12 -3.65 -3.66
C ASP A 95 -5.73 -4.81 -4.59
N CYS A 96 -6.44 -4.97 -5.70
CA CYS A 96 -6.11 -6.00 -6.69
C CYS A 96 -4.75 -5.74 -7.34
N THR A 97 -4.41 -4.47 -7.60
CA THR A 97 -3.06 -4.12 -8.10
C THR A 97 -1.98 -4.46 -7.09
N ILE A 98 -2.25 -4.28 -5.80
CA ILE A 98 -1.35 -4.67 -4.72
C ILE A 98 -1.07 -6.17 -4.74
N LEU A 99 -2.13 -6.98 -4.83
CA LEU A 99 -1.99 -8.43 -4.86
C LEU A 99 -1.20 -8.90 -6.07
N GLU A 100 -1.43 -8.30 -7.24
CA GLU A 100 -0.65 -8.62 -8.44
C GLU A 100 0.83 -8.26 -8.26
N MET A 101 1.12 -7.11 -7.66
CA MET A 101 2.51 -6.69 -7.41
C MET A 101 3.20 -7.60 -6.39
N VAL A 102 2.47 -8.05 -5.37
CA VAL A 102 3.00 -9.01 -4.39
C VAL A 102 3.44 -10.29 -5.08
N GLU A 103 2.60 -10.84 -5.94
CA GLU A 103 2.92 -12.06 -6.69
C GLU A 103 4.07 -11.85 -7.67
N THR A 104 4.00 -10.78 -8.48
CA THR A 104 4.98 -10.51 -9.53
C THR A 104 6.38 -10.23 -8.98
N ASN A 105 6.46 -9.55 -7.84
CA ASN A 105 7.74 -9.18 -7.23
C ASN A 105 8.18 -10.13 -6.10
N HIS A 106 7.47 -11.24 -5.91
CA HIS A 106 7.77 -12.24 -4.87
C HIS A 106 7.89 -11.60 -3.48
N ILE A 107 6.91 -10.77 -3.14
CA ILE A 107 6.90 -10.06 -1.86
C ILE A 107 6.43 -11.01 -0.76
N ASP A 108 7.14 -11.01 0.36
CA ASP A 108 6.85 -11.89 1.49
C ASP A 108 6.14 -11.20 2.66
N LYS A 109 6.11 -9.87 2.69
CA LYS A 109 5.46 -9.11 3.75
C LYS A 109 4.60 -7.99 3.17
N LEU A 110 3.42 -7.81 3.72
CA LEU A 110 2.49 -6.75 3.33
C LEU A 110 2.11 -5.93 4.56
N ALA A 111 2.42 -4.63 4.51
CA ALA A 111 2.04 -3.70 5.57
C ALA A 111 0.67 -3.09 5.25
N THR A 112 -0.35 -3.48 5.99
CA THR A 112 -1.72 -3.01 5.79
C THR A 112 -2.53 -3.14 7.07
N PHE A 113 -3.55 -2.30 7.21
CA PHE A 113 -4.56 -2.44 8.27
C PHE A 113 -5.84 -3.09 7.77
N ASP A 114 -5.94 -3.39 6.47
CA ASP A 114 -7.11 -4.02 5.91
C ASP A 114 -7.09 -5.53 6.20
N LYS A 115 -8.08 -5.99 6.96
CA LYS A 115 -8.18 -7.39 7.38
C LYS A 115 -8.43 -8.36 6.24
N GLU A 116 -8.96 -7.90 5.10
CA GLU A 116 -9.17 -8.79 3.96
C GLU A 116 -7.86 -9.37 3.44
N PHE A 117 -6.74 -8.65 3.58
CA PHE A 117 -5.43 -9.15 3.19
C PHE A 117 -4.90 -10.26 4.09
N GLU A 118 -5.45 -10.44 5.28
CA GLU A 118 -5.04 -11.51 6.20
C GLU A 118 -5.33 -12.91 5.64
N SER A 119 -6.25 -13.01 4.70
CA SER A 119 -6.56 -14.29 4.04
C SER A 119 -5.54 -14.69 2.97
N GLY A 120 -4.57 -13.84 2.68
CA GLY A 120 -3.52 -14.12 1.69
C GLY A 120 -2.58 -15.21 2.17
N GLU A 121 -2.24 -16.14 1.27
CA GLU A 121 -1.41 -17.31 1.58
C GLU A 121 0.07 -17.09 1.28
N SER A 122 0.40 -16.17 0.38
CA SER A 122 1.76 -16.01 -0.13
C SER A 122 2.58 -14.93 0.60
N PHE A 123 1.99 -14.26 1.58
CA PHE A 123 2.67 -13.17 2.29
C PHE A 123 2.20 -13.07 3.73
N LYS A 124 3.02 -12.43 4.55
CA LYS A 124 2.71 -12.15 5.95
C LYS A 124 2.27 -10.70 6.12
N VAL A 125 1.11 -10.50 6.78
CA VAL A 125 0.64 -9.15 7.10
C VAL A 125 1.43 -8.59 8.27
N VAL A 126 1.91 -7.35 8.12
CA VAL A 126 2.63 -6.61 9.15
C VAL A 126 1.78 -5.40 9.56
N VAL A 127 1.59 -5.23 10.86
CA VAL A 127 0.78 -4.13 11.42
C VAL A 127 1.60 -3.30 12.38
#